data_3692e25e35e4280b28ba0407d644bbdb
#
_entry.id   3692e25e35e4280b28ba0407d644bbdb
#
_cell.length_a   1.000
_cell.length_b   1.000
_cell.length_c   1.000
_cell.angle_alpha   90.00
_cell.angle_beta   90.00
_cell.angle_gamma   90.00
#
_symmetry.space_group_name_H-M   'P 1'
#
loop_
_entity.id
_entity.type
_entity.pdbx_description
1 polymer ?
#
loop_
_entity_poly.entity_id
_entity_poly.type
_entity_poly.pdbx_seq_one_letter_code
_entity_poly.pdbx_strand_id
1 'polypeptide(L)'
;MAKVNDNYLKLPGSYLFSTVAKKAAAYTEANPDKEVIKMSIGDVTKPLAPAVIEAMHKAVDEMGTAEGFHGYGPEQGYDFLRNKIVEKDYAARGIDVKADEIFVSDGAKSDCGNIGDIFSVDNKVAVCDPVYPVYVDTNAMAGRAGDFTDGKWNNLVYMPCKEENGFMPQLPEEKVDIIYLCFPNNPIGVAATREQLKPWVEYAKKNDAVILYDSAYEAFITDPDVPHSIYEIEGAKEVAIEFRSFSKTAGFTGTRCAYTVVPHELKVDGVELNGLWNRRQCTKFNGVPYVIQRAAEAVYTDEGYKQTREAVVYYLENAKIIRESLTEAGFTVYGGVNAPYIWAKTPNGMKSWDFFDKLLEETGVVTTPGSGFGPSGEGYVRFTAFSTK
;
A
#
# COMPACT_ATOMS: atom_id res chain seq x y z
N MET A 1 8.78 32.06 -20.92
CA MET A 1 9.43 31.50 -19.73
C MET A 1 8.55 30.36 -19.22
N ALA A 2 9.12 29.17 -18.99
CA ALA A 2 8.37 28.05 -18.44
C ALA A 2 7.89 28.38 -17.01
N LYS A 3 6.73 27.84 -16.64
CA LYS A 3 6.19 27.94 -15.28
C LYS A 3 6.24 26.58 -14.61
N VAL A 4 6.52 26.53 -13.32
CA VAL A 4 6.45 25.32 -12.50
C VAL A 4 4.99 25.02 -12.14
N ASN A 5 4.71 23.78 -11.74
CA ASN A 5 3.43 23.44 -11.13
C ASN A 5 3.44 23.92 -9.67
N ASP A 6 2.72 25.00 -9.40
CA ASP A 6 2.70 25.66 -8.09
C ASP A 6 2.17 24.78 -6.95
N ASN A 7 1.43 23.72 -7.27
CA ASN A 7 0.95 22.76 -6.27
C ASN A 7 2.09 22.05 -5.54
N TYR A 8 3.24 21.85 -6.22
CA TYR A 8 4.44 21.26 -5.58
C TYR A 8 5.05 22.18 -4.52
N LEU A 9 4.87 23.49 -4.65
CA LEU A 9 5.39 24.47 -3.68
C LEU A 9 4.58 24.51 -2.37
N LYS A 10 3.38 23.93 -2.38
CA LYS A 10 2.51 23.83 -1.21
C LYS A 10 2.81 22.60 -0.33
N LEU A 11 3.55 21.63 -0.86
CA LEU A 11 3.90 20.42 -0.10
C LEU A 11 4.78 20.74 1.11
N PRO A 12 4.60 20.07 2.26
CA PRO A 12 5.50 20.17 3.39
C PRO A 12 6.95 19.89 2.97
N GLY A 13 7.91 20.63 3.52
CA GLY A 13 9.31 20.63 3.08
C GLY A 13 10.08 19.31 3.30
N SER A 14 9.49 18.32 4.00
CA SER A 14 10.10 17.00 4.18
C SER A 14 9.06 15.88 4.18
N TYR A 15 9.39 14.82 3.48
CA TYR A 15 8.63 13.57 3.51
C TYR A 15 8.92 12.82 4.82
N LEU A 16 7.88 12.32 5.50
CA LEU A 16 7.96 11.67 6.82
C LEU A 16 9.13 10.69 6.95
N PHE A 17 9.23 9.72 6.04
CA PHE A 17 10.25 8.67 6.11
C PHE A 17 11.67 9.20 5.91
N SER A 18 11.84 10.29 5.17
CA SER A 18 13.14 10.96 5.02
C SER A 18 13.60 11.60 6.32
N THR A 19 12.67 12.18 7.07
CA THR A 19 12.98 12.78 8.39
C THR A 19 13.38 11.72 9.41
N VAL A 20 12.64 10.61 9.47
CA VAL A 20 12.97 9.46 10.33
C VAL A 20 14.35 8.90 9.98
N ALA A 21 14.63 8.71 8.68
CA ALA A 21 15.91 8.19 8.22
C ALA A 21 17.09 9.11 8.59
N LYS A 22 16.93 10.44 8.46
CA LYS A 22 17.95 11.42 8.85
C LYS A 22 18.24 11.38 10.37
N LYS A 23 17.21 11.31 11.21
CA LYS A 23 17.39 11.21 12.66
C LYS A 23 18.09 9.89 13.05
N ALA A 24 17.70 8.77 12.45
CA ALA A 24 18.34 7.48 12.67
C ALA A 24 19.81 7.47 12.25
N ALA A 25 20.15 8.07 11.10
CA ALA A 25 21.52 8.18 10.62
C ALA A 25 22.39 9.04 11.56
N ALA A 26 21.88 10.20 11.99
CA ALA A 26 22.56 11.07 12.93
C ALA A 26 22.83 10.37 14.28
N TYR A 27 21.85 9.60 14.78
CA TYR A 27 22.04 8.81 16.00
C TYR A 27 23.11 7.73 15.83
N THR A 28 23.10 7.00 14.70
CA THR A 28 24.11 5.97 14.40
C THR A 28 25.52 6.57 14.34
N GLU A 29 25.67 7.72 13.71
CA GLU A 29 26.95 8.42 13.61
C GLU A 29 27.47 8.87 14.99
N ALA A 30 26.56 9.37 15.85
CA ALA A 30 26.88 9.81 17.20
C ALA A 30 27.14 8.66 18.20
N ASN A 31 26.67 7.46 17.89
CA ASN A 31 26.74 6.28 18.77
C ASN A 31 27.26 5.03 18.02
N PRO A 32 28.51 5.02 17.52
CA PRO A 32 29.01 3.95 16.65
C PRO A 32 29.08 2.57 17.34
N ASP A 33 29.13 2.53 18.67
CA ASP A 33 29.19 1.30 19.45
C ASP A 33 27.81 0.77 19.89
N LYS A 34 26.72 1.47 19.53
CA LYS A 34 25.36 1.05 19.88
C LYS A 34 24.66 0.41 18.68
N GLU A 35 23.96 -0.68 18.95
CA GLU A 35 23.08 -1.30 17.97
C GLU A 35 21.85 -0.40 17.72
N VAL A 36 21.46 -0.26 16.45
CA VAL A 36 20.23 0.46 16.06
C VAL A 36 19.22 -0.52 15.48
N ILE A 37 18.12 -0.70 16.19
CA ILE A 37 17.02 -1.60 15.82
C ILE A 37 16.03 -0.83 14.96
N LYS A 38 16.00 -1.11 13.66
CA LYS A 38 15.16 -0.41 12.68
C LYS A 38 13.78 -1.06 12.59
N MET A 39 12.79 -0.44 13.22
CA MET A 39 11.38 -0.84 13.21
C MET A 39 10.46 0.24 12.60
N SER A 40 11.00 1.08 11.72
CA SER A 40 10.29 2.23 11.13
C SER A 40 9.81 1.98 9.72
N ILE A 41 10.66 1.40 8.86
CA ILE A 41 10.41 1.29 7.42
C ILE A 41 9.66 0.00 7.12
N GLY A 42 8.61 0.12 6.30
CA GLY A 42 7.88 -1.04 5.79
C GLY A 42 8.61 -1.71 4.63
N ASP A 43 9.90 -2.06 4.82
CA ASP A 43 10.69 -2.79 3.84
C ASP A 43 11.00 -4.20 4.32
N VAL A 44 10.88 -5.17 3.43
CA VAL A 44 11.15 -6.58 3.72
C VAL A 44 12.65 -6.81 3.94
N THR A 45 12.97 -7.78 4.79
CA THR A 45 14.36 -8.12 5.18
C THR A 45 14.79 -9.51 4.71
N LYS A 46 13.84 -10.37 4.33
CA LYS A 46 14.15 -11.69 3.77
C LYS A 46 14.58 -11.56 2.31
N PRO A 47 15.56 -12.36 1.87
CA PRO A 47 15.93 -12.45 0.45
C PRO A 47 14.74 -12.94 -0.39
N LEU A 48 14.81 -12.70 -1.70
CA LEU A 48 13.87 -13.27 -2.66
C LEU A 48 13.87 -14.80 -2.57
N ALA A 49 12.69 -15.38 -2.78
CA ALA A 49 12.50 -16.83 -2.78
C ALA A 49 13.40 -17.52 -3.84
N PRO A 50 13.97 -18.70 -3.54
CA PRO A 50 14.81 -19.42 -4.50
C PRO A 50 14.14 -19.65 -5.86
N ALA A 51 12.86 -20.03 -5.89
CA ALA A 51 12.11 -20.21 -7.15
C ALA A 51 12.02 -18.92 -7.98
N VAL A 52 11.90 -17.76 -7.32
CA VAL A 52 11.91 -16.43 -7.97
C VAL A 52 13.27 -16.13 -8.57
N ILE A 53 14.35 -16.39 -7.84
CA ILE A 53 15.73 -16.18 -8.31
C ILE A 53 16.03 -17.10 -9.51
N GLU A 54 15.63 -18.37 -9.46
CA GLU A 54 15.79 -19.32 -10.55
C GLU A 54 15.06 -18.84 -11.82
N ALA A 55 13.82 -18.36 -11.68
CA ALA A 55 13.06 -17.82 -12.80
C ALA A 55 13.70 -16.56 -13.41
N MET A 56 14.31 -15.69 -12.57
CA MET A 56 15.07 -14.54 -13.05
C MET A 56 16.30 -14.96 -13.86
N HIS A 57 17.10 -15.89 -13.35
CA HIS A 57 18.27 -16.40 -14.07
C HIS A 57 17.88 -16.99 -15.41
N LYS A 58 16.86 -17.84 -15.45
CA LYS A 58 16.34 -18.42 -16.70
C LYS A 58 15.92 -17.35 -17.69
N ALA A 59 15.18 -16.34 -17.24
CA ALA A 59 14.72 -15.25 -18.11
C ALA A 59 15.88 -14.39 -18.63
N VAL A 60 16.93 -14.18 -17.82
CA VAL A 60 18.15 -13.48 -18.26
C VAL A 60 18.90 -14.30 -19.34
N ASP A 61 19.05 -15.60 -19.15
CA ASP A 61 19.68 -16.49 -20.13
C ASP A 61 18.90 -16.52 -21.45
N GLU A 62 17.56 -16.57 -21.40
CA GLU A 62 16.69 -16.46 -22.58
C GLU A 62 16.95 -15.17 -23.36
N MET A 63 17.05 -14.03 -22.67
CA MET A 63 17.32 -12.72 -23.29
C MET A 63 18.68 -12.66 -24.03
N GLY A 64 19.58 -13.56 -23.72
CA GLY A 64 20.89 -13.68 -24.37
C GLY A 64 20.87 -14.40 -25.72
N THR A 65 19.75 -14.95 -26.15
CA THR A 65 19.58 -15.69 -27.41
C THR A 65 18.73 -14.90 -28.41
N ALA A 66 18.90 -15.16 -29.70
CA ALA A 66 18.10 -14.50 -30.74
C ALA A 66 16.62 -14.91 -30.66
N GLU A 67 16.35 -16.17 -30.32
CA GLU A 67 15.01 -16.73 -30.20
C GLU A 67 14.29 -16.28 -28.91
N GLY A 68 15.05 -16.09 -27.82
CA GLY A 68 14.52 -15.74 -26.50
C GLY A 68 14.57 -14.24 -26.18
N PHE A 69 15.07 -13.41 -27.10
CA PHE A 69 15.13 -11.96 -26.87
C PHE A 69 13.72 -11.33 -26.87
N HIS A 70 13.47 -10.55 -25.85
CA HIS A 70 12.23 -9.78 -25.70
C HIS A 70 12.55 -8.27 -25.75
N GLY A 71 12.01 -7.57 -26.77
CA GLY A 71 12.03 -6.11 -26.84
C GLY A 71 10.91 -5.50 -25.98
N TYR A 72 10.33 -4.40 -26.43
CA TYR A 72 9.15 -3.82 -25.75
C TYR A 72 8.02 -4.83 -25.68
N GLY A 73 7.60 -5.17 -24.47
CA GLY A 73 6.42 -5.99 -24.22
C GLY A 73 5.13 -5.18 -24.22
N PRO A 74 3.99 -5.85 -23.98
CA PRO A 74 2.72 -5.15 -23.78
C PRO A 74 2.80 -4.23 -22.55
N GLU A 75 2.35 -3.00 -22.68
CA GLU A 75 2.35 -2.01 -21.58
C GLU A 75 1.50 -2.47 -20.39
N GLN A 76 0.49 -3.32 -20.65
CA GLN A 76 -0.40 -3.91 -19.63
C GLN A 76 0.23 -5.08 -18.88
N GLY A 77 1.35 -5.59 -19.36
CA GLY A 77 1.99 -6.81 -18.88
C GLY A 77 1.75 -8.02 -19.78
N TYR A 78 2.63 -8.99 -19.65
CA TYR A 78 2.56 -10.24 -20.44
C TYR A 78 1.38 -11.12 -20.00
N ASP A 79 0.77 -11.80 -20.95
CA ASP A 79 -0.37 -12.68 -20.73
C ASP A 79 -0.04 -13.84 -19.78
N PHE A 80 1.20 -14.35 -19.79
CA PHE A 80 1.60 -15.41 -18.87
C PHE A 80 1.43 -15.01 -17.41
N LEU A 81 1.75 -13.76 -17.05
CA LEU A 81 1.58 -13.25 -15.67
C LEU A 81 0.12 -12.87 -15.40
N ARG A 82 -0.51 -12.12 -16.31
CA ARG A 82 -1.90 -11.66 -16.14
C ARG A 82 -2.86 -12.84 -15.96
N ASN A 83 -2.70 -13.91 -16.76
CA ASN A 83 -3.51 -15.11 -16.61
C ASN A 83 -3.26 -15.85 -15.29
N LYS A 84 -2.02 -15.89 -14.79
CA LYS A 84 -1.72 -16.44 -13.46
C LYS A 84 -2.35 -15.64 -12.32
N ILE A 85 -2.33 -14.31 -12.42
CA ILE A 85 -3.02 -13.43 -11.47
C ILE A 85 -4.52 -13.74 -11.46
N VAL A 86 -5.16 -13.82 -12.65
CA VAL A 86 -6.59 -14.18 -12.76
C VAL A 86 -6.86 -15.53 -12.11
N GLU A 87 -6.07 -16.55 -12.44
CA GLU A 87 -6.25 -17.91 -11.94
C GLU A 87 -6.12 -17.99 -10.40
N LYS A 88 -5.05 -17.42 -9.85
CA LYS A 88 -4.65 -17.66 -8.46
C LYS A 88 -5.23 -16.65 -7.48
N ASP A 89 -5.32 -15.39 -7.88
CA ASP A 89 -5.75 -14.33 -6.95
C ASP A 89 -7.27 -14.10 -6.99
N TYR A 90 -7.93 -14.42 -8.11
CA TYR A 90 -9.36 -14.12 -8.30
C TYR A 90 -10.21 -15.38 -8.55
N ALA A 91 -9.96 -16.13 -9.61
CA ALA A 91 -10.79 -17.29 -9.97
C ALA A 91 -10.80 -18.38 -8.88
N ALA A 92 -9.67 -18.60 -8.20
CA ALA A 92 -9.56 -19.51 -7.07
C ALA A 92 -10.46 -19.11 -5.88
N ARG A 93 -10.93 -17.85 -5.85
CA ARG A 93 -11.85 -17.30 -4.85
C ARG A 93 -13.27 -17.11 -5.38
N GLY A 94 -13.55 -17.57 -6.60
CA GLY A 94 -14.85 -17.41 -7.25
C GLY A 94 -15.12 -15.99 -7.78
N ILE A 95 -14.08 -15.18 -7.96
CA ILE A 95 -14.18 -13.81 -8.47
C ILE A 95 -13.91 -13.83 -9.98
N ASP A 96 -14.83 -13.30 -10.78
CA ASP A 96 -14.69 -13.17 -12.23
C ASP A 96 -13.98 -11.86 -12.61
N VAL A 97 -12.65 -11.92 -12.70
CA VAL A 97 -11.79 -10.87 -13.26
C VAL A 97 -11.18 -11.38 -14.55
N LYS A 98 -11.13 -10.54 -15.57
CA LYS A 98 -10.53 -10.86 -16.88
C LYS A 98 -9.08 -10.40 -16.94
N ALA A 99 -8.26 -11.04 -17.77
CA ALA A 99 -6.86 -10.66 -17.94
C ALA A 99 -6.68 -9.23 -18.45
N ASP A 100 -7.60 -8.72 -19.28
CA ASP A 100 -7.58 -7.35 -19.80
C ASP A 100 -8.07 -6.29 -18.80
N GLU A 101 -8.54 -6.72 -17.64
CA GLU A 101 -8.80 -5.85 -16.49
C GLU A 101 -7.56 -5.67 -15.60
N ILE A 102 -6.46 -6.43 -15.83
CA ILE A 102 -5.23 -6.43 -15.05
C ILE A 102 -4.12 -5.67 -15.78
N PHE A 103 -3.52 -4.74 -15.06
CA PHE A 103 -2.41 -3.91 -15.53
C PHE A 103 -1.21 -4.09 -14.61
N VAL A 104 -0.18 -4.78 -15.11
CA VAL A 104 1.08 -5.02 -14.37
C VAL A 104 1.88 -3.72 -14.34
N SER A 105 2.45 -3.38 -13.19
CA SER A 105 3.16 -2.13 -12.94
C SER A 105 4.44 -2.32 -12.13
N ASP A 106 5.20 -1.24 -11.98
CA ASP A 106 6.46 -1.19 -11.24
C ASP A 106 6.30 -0.95 -9.73
N GLY A 107 5.08 -1.04 -9.21
CA GLY A 107 4.79 -0.92 -7.79
C GLY A 107 3.45 -0.25 -7.49
N ALA A 108 2.78 -0.68 -6.43
CA ALA A 108 1.51 -0.09 -5.99
C ALA A 108 1.63 1.40 -5.65
N LYS A 109 2.80 1.86 -5.19
CA LYS A 109 3.05 3.30 -4.97
C LYS A 109 2.89 4.10 -6.26
N SER A 110 3.47 3.63 -7.36
CA SER A 110 3.34 4.24 -8.68
C SER A 110 1.89 4.23 -9.15
N ASP A 111 1.20 3.11 -8.97
CA ASP A 111 -0.21 2.99 -9.36
C ASP A 111 -1.09 3.96 -8.57
N CYS A 112 -0.99 3.98 -7.24
CA CYS A 112 -1.73 4.91 -6.38
C CYS A 112 -1.42 6.37 -6.71
N GLY A 113 -0.18 6.67 -7.08
CA GLY A 113 0.25 8.02 -7.46
C GLY A 113 -0.26 8.44 -8.84
N ASN A 114 -0.32 7.50 -9.77
CA ASN A 114 -0.63 7.77 -11.17
C ASN A 114 -2.11 7.65 -11.52
N ILE A 115 -2.89 6.90 -10.75
CA ILE A 115 -4.32 6.68 -11.05
C ILE A 115 -5.11 7.99 -11.11
N GLY A 116 -4.66 8.99 -10.39
CA GLY A 116 -5.24 10.33 -10.42
C GLY A 116 -5.20 11.01 -11.78
N ASP A 117 -4.35 10.56 -12.72
CA ASP A 117 -4.26 11.11 -14.07
C ASP A 117 -5.57 10.94 -14.88
N ILE A 118 -6.37 9.92 -14.56
CA ILE A 118 -7.64 9.66 -15.27
C ILE A 118 -8.85 10.36 -14.62
N PHE A 119 -8.65 11.11 -13.56
CA PHE A 119 -9.70 11.81 -12.83
C PHE A 119 -9.53 13.34 -12.93
N SER A 120 -10.65 14.06 -13.03
CA SER A 120 -10.67 15.53 -13.00
C SER A 120 -10.05 16.07 -11.70
N VAL A 121 -9.46 17.25 -11.79
CA VAL A 121 -8.94 17.99 -10.63
C VAL A 121 -10.05 18.50 -9.70
N ASP A 122 -11.28 18.59 -10.20
CA ASP A 122 -12.43 19.06 -9.43
C ASP A 122 -13.06 17.98 -8.53
N ASN A 123 -12.62 16.72 -8.66
CA ASN A 123 -13.12 15.64 -7.82
C ASN A 123 -12.77 15.84 -6.34
N LYS A 124 -13.76 15.65 -5.49
CA LYS A 124 -13.60 15.67 -4.05
C LYS A 124 -13.09 14.31 -3.55
N VAL A 125 -11.99 14.33 -2.80
CA VAL A 125 -11.28 13.12 -2.39
C VAL A 125 -11.38 12.92 -0.89
N ALA A 126 -11.77 11.71 -0.47
CA ALA A 126 -11.75 11.27 0.93
C ALA A 126 -10.56 10.34 1.19
N VAL A 127 -9.89 10.57 2.33
CA VAL A 127 -8.78 9.77 2.84
C VAL A 127 -8.97 9.46 4.31
N CYS A 128 -8.47 8.32 4.78
CA CYS A 128 -8.40 8.05 6.22
C CYS A 128 -7.45 9.02 6.93
N ASP A 129 -7.58 9.16 8.23
CA ASP A 129 -6.66 9.90 9.09
C ASP A 129 -6.44 9.11 10.39
N PRO A 130 -5.26 8.52 10.64
CA PRO A 130 -4.02 8.60 9.85
C PRO A 130 -4.09 7.83 8.52
N VAL A 131 -3.17 8.17 7.61
CA VAL A 131 -3.18 7.65 6.23
C VAL A 131 -1.76 7.46 5.68
N TYR A 132 -1.62 6.55 4.72
CA TYR A 132 -0.39 6.46 3.93
C TYR A 132 -0.19 7.75 3.11
N PRO A 133 0.93 8.50 3.29
CA PRO A 133 1.07 9.87 2.79
C PRO A 133 0.90 10.01 1.27
N VAL A 134 1.17 8.95 0.51
CA VAL A 134 1.11 8.98 -0.96
C VAL A 134 -0.26 9.40 -1.48
N TYR A 135 -1.35 8.96 -0.84
CA TYR A 135 -2.71 9.32 -1.30
C TYR A 135 -2.99 10.82 -1.15
N VAL A 136 -2.46 11.42 -0.07
CA VAL A 136 -2.59 12.86 0.17
C VAL A 136 -1.70 13.65 -0.77
N ASP A 137 -0.41 13.31 -0.83
CA ASP A 137 0.60 14.06 -1.57
C ASP A 137 0.31 14.05 -3.08
N THR A 138 -0.12 12.92 -3.64
CA THR A 138 -0.45 12.84 -5.07
C THR A 138 -1.65 13.70 -5.45
N ASN A 139 -2.66 13.79 -4.59
CA ASN A 139 -3.79 14.68 -4.79
C ASN A 139 -3.41 16.16 -4.60
N ALA A 140 -2.49 16.47 -3.68
CA ALA A 140 -1.93 17.80 -3.54
C ALA A 140 -1.13 18.21 -4.79
N MET A 141 -0.26 17.34 -5.30
CA MET A 141 0.51 17.56 -6.54
C MET A 141 -0.39 17.81 -7.75
N ALA A 142 -1.54 17.12 -7.81
CA ALA A 142 -2.53 17.25 -8.88
C ALA A 142 -3.43 18.49 -8.73
N GLY A 143 -3.38 19.20 -7.58
CA GLY A 143 -4.20 20.39 -7.34
C GLY A 143 -5.57 20.13 -6.70
N ARG A 144 -5.90 18.87 -6.34
CA ARG A 144 -7.18 18.52 -5.70
C ARG A 144 -7.27 18.87 -4.23
N ALA A 145 -6.13 18.99 -3.55
CA ALA A 145 -6.09 19.12 -2.10
C ALA A 145 -6.32 20.55 -1.58
N GLY A 146 -6.23 21.56 -2.42
CA GLY A 146 -6.34 22.96 -2.01
C GLY A 146 -5.08 23.48 -1.32
N ASP A 147 -5.22 24.16 -0.19
CA ASP A 147 -4.13 24.70 0.60
C ASP A 147 -3.89 23.90 1.88
N PHE A 148 -2.64 23.87 2.33
CA PHE A 148 -2.26 23.19 3.56
C PHE A 148 -2.30 24.18 4.74
N THR A 149 -3.21 23.95 5.70
CA THR A 149 -3.42 24.80 6.87
C THR A 149 -3.65 23.94 8.10
N ASP A 150 -3.05 24.28 9.22
CA ASP A 150 -3.24 23.61 10.52
C ASP A 150 -3.03 22.06 10.45
N GLY A 151 -2.04 21.63 9.66
CA GLY A 151 -1.69 20.21 9.52
C GLY A 151 -2.59 19.41 8.60
N LYS A 152 -3.52 20.04 7.87
CA LYS A 152 -4.45 19.42 6.93
C LYS A 152 -4.56 20.18 5.61
N TRP A 153 -4.94 19.45 4.57
CA TRP A 153 -5.33 20.01 3.28
C TRP A 153 -6.83 20.36 3.33
N ASN A 154 -7.18 21.60 3.05
CA ASN A 154 -8.52 22.13 3.27
C ASN A 154 -9.59 21.60 2.28
N ASN A 155 -9.16 21.01 1.15
CA ASN A 155 -10.09 20.45 0.15
C ASN A 155 -10.15 18.92 0.17
N LEU A 156 -9.42 18.24 1.06
CA LEU A 156 -9.56 16.81 1.29
C LEU A 156 -10.56 16.54 2.43
N VAL A 157 -11.35 15.48 2.26
CA VAL A 157 -12.24 14.97 3.31
C VAL A 157 -11.48 13.93 4.12
N TYR A 158 -11.20 14.22 5.36
CA TYR A 158 -10.53 13.31 6.27
C TYR A 158 -11.53 12.45 7.03
N MET A 159 -11.32 11.14 7.03
CA MET A 159 -12.13 10.16 7.74
C MET A 159 -11.35 9.65 8.96
N PRO A 160 -11.62 10.16 10.17
CA PRO A 160 -10.84 9.82 11.35
C PRO A 160 -10.91 8.32 11.69
N CYS A 161 -9.75 7.70 11.87
CA CYS A 161 -9.58 6.33 12.34
C CYS A 161 -8.98 6.37 13.73
N LYS A 162 -9.82 6.27 14.75
CA LYS A 162 -9.49 6.44 16.16
C LYS A 162 -9.88 5.22 16.99
N GLU A 163 -9.42 5.20 18.23
CA GLU A 163 -9.73 4.13 19.19
C GLU A 163 -11.23 3.94 19.38
N GLU A 164 -12.00 5.04 19.47
CA GLU A 164 -13.44 5.03 19.71
C GLU A 164 -14.24 4.36 18.60
N ASN A 165 -13.72 4.34 17.36
CA ASN A 165 -14.37 3.67 16.24
C ASN A 165 -13.64 2.38 15.79
N GLY A 166 -12.76 1.84 16.66
CA GLY A 166 -11.97 0.64 16.35
C GLY A 166 -10.99 0.85 15.19
N PHE A 167 -10.59 2.08 14.92
CA PHE A 167 -9.76 2.50 13.79
C PHE A 167 -10.37 2.23 12.41
N MET A 168 -11.69 2.01 12.35
CA MET A 168 -12.44 1.92 11.11
C MET A 168 -12.98 3.30 10.73
N PRO A 169 -12.73 3.78 9.49
CA PRO A 169 -13.29 5.05 9.06
C PRO A 169 -14.81 4.96 8.96
N GLN A 170 -15.47 6.07 9.25
CA GLN A 170 -16.91 6.22 9.00
C GLN A 170 -17.14 6.78 7.59
N LEU A 171 -18.30 6.46 7.02
CA LEU A 171 -18.71 7.02 5.74
C LEU A 171 -18.70 8.56 5.80
N PRO A 172 -18.24 9.25 4.74
CA PRO A 172 -18.28 10.71 4.70
C PRO A 172 -19.71 11.25 4.84
N GLU A 173 -19.86 12.31 5.63
CA GLU A 173 -21.16 13.00 5.76
C GLU A 173 -21.52 13.80 4.51
N GLU A 174 -20.51 14.31 3.81
CA GLU A 174 -20.64 15.03 2.55
C GLU A 174 -20.40 14.11 1.36
N LYS A 175 -20.95 14.46 0.20
CA LYS A 175 -20.69 13.73 -1.04
C LYS A 175 -19.22 13.86 -1.43
N VAL A 176 -18.56 12.73 -1.69
CA VAL A 176 -17.20 12.65 -2.23
C VAL A 176 -17.20 11.83 -3.52
N ASP A 177 -16.22 12.07 -4.37
CA ASP A 177 -16.12 11.45 -5.70
C ASP A 177 -15.10 10.31 -5.72
N ILE A 178 -14.03 10.42 -4.91
CA ILE A 178 -12.96 9.44 -4.82
C ILE A 178 -12.71 9.10 -3.35
N ILE A 179 -12.62 7.81 -3.04
CA ILE A 179 -12.40 7.32 -1.67
C ILE A 179 -11.18 6.40 -1.67
N TYR A 180 -10.13 6.75 -0.95
CA TYR A 180 -9.01 5.86 -0.70
C TYR A 180 -9.26 5.00 0.53
N LEU A 181 -9.21 3.69 0.36
CA LEU A 181 -9.23 2.70 1.43
C LEU A 181 -8.00 1.79 1.32
N CYS A 182 -7.35 1.52 2.45
CA CYS A 182 -6.21 0.61 2.53
C CYS A 182 -6.48 -0.45 3.59
N PHE A 183 -6.67 -1.70 3.16
CA PHE A 183 -6.87 -2.83 4.06
C PHE A 183 -6.20 -4.11 3.53
N PRO A 184 -5.41 -4.83 4.34
CA PRO A 184 -4.97 -4.43 5.70
C PRO A 184 -4.26 -3.07 5.71
N ASN A 185 -4.44 -2.31 6.79
CA ASN A 185 -4.12 -0.88 6.82
C ASN A 185 -2.62 -0.60 7.08
N ASN A 186 -2.09 0.37 6.37
CA ASN A 186 -0.90 1.11 6.71
C ASN A 186 -1.33 2.57 7.02
N PRO A 187 -1.10 3.10 8.25
CA PRO A 187 -0.11 2.67 9.25
C PRO A 187 -0.61 1.80 10.40
N ILE A 188 -1.91 1.65 10.62
CA ILE A 188 -2.48 1.14 11.89
C ILE A 188 -2.37 -0.39 12.00
N GLY A 189 -2.39 -1.09 10.85
CA GLY A 189 -2.32 -2.55 10.83
C GLY A 189 -3.65 -3.27 11.10
N VAL A 190 -4.78 -2.56 11.11
CA VAL A 190 -6.12 -3.15 11.18
C VAL A 190 -6.58 -3.65 9.82
N ALA A 191 -7.53 -4.57 9.81
CA ALA A 191 -8.16 -5.08 8.60
C ALA A 191 -9.69 -4.92 8.68
N ALA A 192 -10.34 -4.73 7.54
CA ALA A 192 -11.79 -4.60 7.46
C ALA A 192 -12.42 -5.94 7.08
N THR A 193 -13.48 -6.32 7.78
CA THR A 193 -14.29 -7.49 7.44
C THR A 193 -15.18 -7.22 6.23
N ARG A 194 -15.75 -8.29 5.63
CA ARG A 194 -16.72 -8.16 4.53
C ARG A 194 -17.90 -7.28 4.94
N GLU A 195 -18.43 -7.46 6.15
CA GLU A 195 -19.55 -6.65 6.65
C GLU A 195 -19.19 -5.17 6.80
N GLN A 196 -17.96 -4.86 7.18
CA GLN A 196 -17.48 -3.48 7.28
C GLN A 196 -17.25 -2.81 5.92
N LEU A 197 -16.98 -3.59 4.86
CA LEU A 197 -16.76 -3.07 3.51
C LEU A 197 -18.05 -2.88 2.70
N LYS A 198 -19.11 -3.63 2.97
CA LYS A 198 -20.40 -3.50 2.27
C LYS A 198 -20.94 -2.07 2.21
N PRO A 199 -21.01 -1.32 3.33
CA PRO A 199 -21.52 0.05 3.32
C PRO A 199 -20.73 0.99 2.40
N TRP A 200 -19.43 0.74 2.19
CA TRP A 200 -18.58 1.52 1.30
C TRP A 200 -18.96 1.33 -0.17
N VAL A 201 -19.20 0.09 -0.57
CA VAL A 201 -19.66 -0.24 -1.93
C VAL A 201 -21.05 0.37 -2.18
N GLU A 202 -21.96 0.26 -1.22
CA GLU A 202 -23.30 0.86 -1.29
C GLU A 202 -23.24 2.40 -1.36
N TYR A 203 -22.38 3.03 -0.54
CA TYR A 203 -22.14 4.47 -0.59
C TYR A 203 -21.63 4.91 -1.95
N ALA A 204 -20.62 4.21 -2.49
CA ALA A 204 -20.03 4.53 -3.77
C ALA A 204 -21.05 4.42 -4.91
N LYS A 205 -21.88 3.36 -4.95
CA LYS A 205 -22.98 3.22 -5.90
C LYS A 205 -24.00 4.34 -5.81
N LYS A 206 -24.39 4.71 -4.60
CA LYS A 206 -25.41 5.75 -4.36
C LYS A 206 -24.94 7.15 -4.75
N ASN A 207 -23.65 7.42 -4.64
CA ASN A 207 -23.04 8.74 -4.81
C ASN A 207 -22.24 8.89 -6.12
N ASP A 208 -22.22 7.87 -6.98
CA ASP A 208 -21.37 7.81 -8.18
C ASP A 208 -19.88 8.04 -7.85
N ALA A 209 -19.44 7.50 -6.72
CA ALA A 209 -18.05 7.61 -6.26
C ALA A 209 -17.22 6.40 -6.70
N VAL A 210 -15.90 6.59 -6.76
CA VAL A 210 -14.94 5.52 -7.04
C VAL A 210 -14.12 5.21 -5.80
N ILE A 211 -14.06 3.93 -5.42
CA ILE A 211 -13.18 3.42 -4.37
C ILE A 211 -11.83 3.05 -4.98
N LEU A 212 -10.76 3.62 -4.45
CA LEU A 212 -9.38 3.24 -4.71
C LEU A 212 -8.90 2.36 -3.55
N TYR A 213 -8.93 1.05 -3.76
CA TYR A 213 -8.72 0.05 -2.72
C TYR A 213 -7.29 -0.49 -2.78
N ASP A 214 -6.45 -0.08 -1.82
CA ASP A 214 -5.07 -0.56 -1.70
C ASP A 214 -5.00 -1.81 -0.82
N SER A 215 -4.65 -2.93 -1.42
CA SER A 215 -4.53 -4.24 -0.78
C SER A 215 -3.08 -4.78 -0.84
N ALA A 216 -2.10 -3.91 -0.66
CA ALA A 216 -0.68 -4.28 -0.72
C ALA A 216 -0.25 -5.28 0.38
N TYR A 217 -1.04 -5.43 1.43
CA TYR A 217 -0.77 -6.34 2.57
C TYR A 217 -1.71 -7.55 2.59
N GLU A 218 -2.40 -7.86 1.51
CA GLU A 218 -3.35 -8.97 1.41
C GLU A 218 -2.76 -10.31 1.87
N ALA A 219 -1.49 -10.57 1.54
CA ALA A 219 -0.83 -11.83 1.90
C ALA A 219 -0.75 -12.10 3.42
N PHE A 220 -0.92 -11.07 4.25
CA PHE A 220 -0.88 -11.15 5.72
C PHE A 220 -2.24 -11.48 6.34
N ILE A 221 -3.31 -11.53 5.57
CA ILE A 221 -4.66 -11.86 6.06
C ILE A 221 -4.69 -13.31 6.51
N THR A 222 -5.13 -13.51 7.75
CA THR A 222 -5.31 -14.83 8.38
C THR A 222 -6.74 -15.05 8.87
N ASP A 223 -7.51 -13.98 9.04
CA ASP A 223 -8.90 -14.03 9.49
C ASP A 223 -9.83 -14.36 8.31
N PRO A 224 -10.66 -15.41 8.40
CA PRO A 224 -11.58 -15.80 7.34
C PRO A 224 -12.68 -14.77 7.05
N ASP A 225 -12.98 -13.86 7.99
CA ASP A 225 -13.99 -12.81 7.80
C ASP A 225 -13.44 -11.60 7.03
N VAL A 226 -12.12 -11.48 6.90
CA VAL A 226 -11.45 -10.44 6.14
C VAL A 226 -11.31 -10.86 4.68
N PRO A 227 -11.84 -10.10 3.71
CA PRO A 227 -11.71 -10.45 2.30
C PRO A 227 -10.29 -10.22 1.79
N HIS A 228 -9.85 -11.08 0.89
CA HIS A 228 -8.58 -10.93 0.17
C HIS A 228 -8.66 -9.98 -1.03
N SER A 229 -9.87 -9.64 -1.46
CA SER A 229 -10.15 -8.70 -2.53
C SER A 229 -11.43 -7.94 -2.23
N ILE A 230 -11.47 -6.65 -2.60
CA ILE A 230 -12.70 -5.86 -2.53
C ILE A 230 -13.81 -6.47 -3.40
N TYR A 231 -13.44 -7.21 -4.45
CA TYR A 231 -14.39 -7.85 -5.37
C TYR A 231 -15.10 -9.08 -4.79
N GLU A 232 -14.76 -9.49 -3.56
CA GLU A 232 -15.58 -10.42 -2.78
C GLU A 232 -16.87 -9.76 -2.25
N ILE A 233 -16.95 -8.42 -2.31
CA ILE A 233 -18.15 -7.66 -1.95
C ILE A 233 -19.00 -7.47 -3.20
N GLU A 234 -20.27 -7.86 -3.13
CA GLU A 234 -21.21 -7.73 -4.23
C GLU A 234 -21.29 -6.28 -4.73
N GLY A 235 -21.17 -6.11 -6.05
CA GLY A 235 -21.23 -4.81 -6.71
C GLY A 235 -19.92 -4.00 -6.67
N ALA A 236 -18.88 -4.49 -6.02
CA ALA A 236 -17.60 -3.75 -5.95
C ALA A 236 -16.94 -3.53 -7.31
N LYS A 237 -17.11 -4.42 -8.27
CA LYS A 237 -16.58 -4.26 -9.64
C LYS A 237 -17.16 -3.03 -10.38
N GLU A 238 -18.33 -2.57 -9.97
CA GLU A 238 -18.96 -1.38 -10.57
C GLU A 238 -18.41 -0.05 -9.99
N VAL A 239 -17.70 -0.11 -8.84
CA VAL A 239 -17.29 1.11 -8.11
C VAL A 239 -15.85 1.13 -7.63
N ALA A 240 -15.07 0.04 -7.78
CA ALA A 240 -13.75 -0.04 -7.17
C ALA A 240 -12.63 -0.39 -8.17
N ILE A 241 -11.49 0.28 -8.01
CA ILE A 241 -10.18 -0.09 -8.56
C ILE A 241 -9.38 -0.71 -7.42
N GLU A 242 -8.76 -1.88 -7.66
CA GLU A 242 -7.93 -2.57 -6.68
C GLU A 242 -6.45 -2.49 -7.03
N PHE A 243 -5.62 -2.12 -6.06
CA PHE A 243 -4.16 -2.13 -6.17
C PHE A 243 -3.58 -3.30 -5.39
N ARG A 244 -2.73 -4.08 -6.04
CA ARG A 244 -2.03 -5.25 -5.46
C ARG A 244 -0.53 -5.11 -5.63
N SER A 245 0.25 -5.76 -4.78
CA SER A 245 1.71 -5.62 -4.81
C SER A 245 2.44 -6.92 -4.50
N PHE A 246 3.47 -7.22 -5.28
CA PHE A 246 4.43 -8.28 -4.95
C PHE A 246 5.47 -7.83 -3.91
N SER A 247 5.54 -6.54 -3.61
CA SER A 247 6.55 -5.98 -2.68
C SER A 247 6.53 -6.66 -1.31
N LYS A 248 5.33 -6.84 -0.72
CA LYS A 248 5.20 -7.41 0.62
C LYS A 248 4.82 -8.89 0.58
N THR A 249 4.17 -9.32 -0.50
CA THR A 249 3.77 -10.72 -0.71
C THR A 249 4.98 -11.62 -1.00
N ALA A 250 5.95 -11.13 -1.78
CA ALA A 250 7.04 -11.94 -2.32
C ALA A 250 8.43 -11.27 -2.27
N GLY A 251 8.57 -10.14 -1.58
CA GLY A 251 9.86 -9.47 -1.41
C GLY A 251 10.29 -8.55 -2.55
N PHE A 252 9.39 -8.16 -3.45
CA PHE A 252 9.73 -7.38 -4.66
C PHE A 252 9.90 -5.88 -4.41
N THR A 253 10.34 -5.48 -3.21
CA THR A 253 10.57 -4.06 -2.89
C THR A 253 11.68 -3.44 -3.74
N GLY A 254 12.73 -4.20 -4.07
CA GLY A 254 13.85 -3.76 -4.91
C GLY A 254 13.68 -4.08 -6.40
N THR A 255 12.94 -5.12 -6.75
CA THR A 255 12.75 -5.58 -8.13
C THR A 255 11.55 -4.95 -8.82
N ARG A 256 10.63 -4.36 -8.06
CA ARG A 256 9.49 -3.55 -8.52
C ARG A 256 8.48 -4.31 -9.39
N CYS A 257 7.45 -4.88 -8.76
CA CYS A 257 6.30 -5.46 -9.47
C CYS A 257 5.03 -5.32 -8.63
N ALA A 258 3.96 -4.93 -9.29
CA ALA A 258 2.62 -4.80 -8.75
C ALA A 258 1.58 -4.95 -9.87
N TYR A 259 0.31 -4.84 -9.55
CA TYR A 259 -0.72 -4.72 -10.56
C TYR A 259 -1.93 -3.96 -10.04
N THR A 260 -2.65 -3.36 -10.98
CA THR A 260 -3.93 -2.69 -10.76
C THR A 260 -5.02 -3.45 -11.50
N VAL A 261 -6.18 -3.63 -10.87
CA VAL A 261 -7.37 -4.17 -11.51
C VAL A 261 -8.36 -3.05 -11.74
N VAL A 262 -8.73 -2.84 -13.01
CA VAL A 262 -9.75 -1.87 -13.42
C VAL A 262 -10.85 -2.61 -14.16
N PRO A 263 -11.95 -2.95 -13.49
CA PRO A 263 -13.04 -3.72 -14.09
C PRO A 263 -13.72 -2.98 -15.25
N HIS A 264 -14.18 -3.73 -16.26
CA HIS A 264 -14.96 -3.18 -17.36
C HIS A 264 -16.34 -2.66 -16.93
N GLU A 265 -16.86 -3.18 -15.82
CA GLU A 265 -18.12 -2.71 -15.21
C GLU A 265 -18.01 -1.32 -14.60
N LEU A 266 -16.78 -0.87 -14.26
CA LEU A 266 -16.56 0.42 -13.62
C LEU A 266 -16.64 1.56 -14.63
N LYS A 267 -17.72 2.33 -14.53
CA LYS A 267 -17.99 3.50 -15.40
C LYS A 267 -18.31 4.74 -14.56
N VAL A 268 -17.81 5.88 -15.03
CA VAL A 268 -18.13 7.20 -14.47
C VAL A 268 -18.69 8.05 -15.63
N ASP A 269 -19.87 8.61 -15.44
CA ASP A 269 -20.61 9.36 -16.49
C ASP A 269 -20.73 8.57 -17.82
N GLY A 270 -20.90 7.26 -17.71
CA GLY A 270 -20.99 6.36 -18.87
C GLY A 270 -19.64 6.03 -19.52
N VAL A 271 -18.52 6.57 -19.03
CA VAL A 271 -17.19 6.32 -19.55
C VAL A 271 -16.53 5.18 -18.75
N GLU A 272 -16.08 4.15 -19.46
CA GLU A 272 -15.37 3.01 -18.89
C GLU A 272 -13.95 3.40 -18.46
N LEU A 273 -13.63 3.26 -17.16
CA LEU A 273 -12.33 3.67 -16.62
C LEU A 273 -11.18 2.76 -17.07
N ASN A 274 -11.45 1.49 -17.39
CA ASN A 274 -10.46 0.59 -17.95
C ASN A 274 -9.80 1.17 -19.21
N GLY A 275 -10.60 1.67 -20.15
CA GLY A 275 -10.11 2.29 -21.37
C GLY A 275 -9.25 3.54 -21.12
N LEU A 276 -9.60 4.36 -20.13
CA LEU A 276 -8.81 5.54 -19.76
C LEU A 276 -7.46 5.14 -19.13
N TRP A 277 -7.47 4.16 -18.22
CA TRP A 277 -6.25 3.66 -17.60
C TRP A 277 -5.34 2.97 -18.63
N ASN A 278 -5.91 2.16 -19.51
CA ASN A 278 -5.17 1.56 -20.61
C ASN A 278 -4.50 2.61 -21.50
N ARG A 279 -5.22 3.66 -21.87
CA ARG A 279 -4.67 4.78 -22.67
C ARG A 279 -3.55 5.51 -21.95
N ARG A 280 -3.69 5.72 -20.63
CA ARG A 280 -2.64 6.31 -19.80
C ARG A 280 -1.38 5.45 -19.81
N GLN A 281 -1.52 4.15 -19.57
CA GLN A 281 -0.41 3.20 -19.52
C GLN A 281 0.31 3.10 -20.87
N CYS A 282 -0.41 3.00 -21.97
CA CYS A 282 0.18 3.01 -23.32
C CYS A 282 0.91 4.32 -23.66
N THR A 283 0.63 5.42 -22.97
CA THR A 283 1.25 6.73 -23.27
C THR A 283 2.43 7.06 -22.36
N LYS A 284 2.35 6.68 -21.09
CA LYS A 284 3.29 7.11 -20.04
C LYS A 284 4.08 5.96 -19.41
N PHE A 285 3.90 4.72 -19.89
CA PHE A 285 4.52 3.54 -19.31
C PHE A 285 4.81 2.48 -20.38
N ASN A 286 5.97 1.85 -20.35
CA ASN A 286 6.39 0.82 -21.32
C ASN A 286 6.37 -0.61 -20.76
N GLY A 287 5.71 -0.82 -19.64
CA GLY A 287 5.63 -2.12 -19.00
C GLY A 287 6.80 -2.43 -18.04
N VAL A 288 6.60 -3.43 -17.22
CA VAL A 288 7.61 -3.98 -16.32
C VAL A 288 8.58 -4.85 -17.13
N PRO A 289 9.89 -4.88 -16.79
CA PRO A 289 10.85 -5.73 -17.47
C PRO A 289 10.41 -7.20 -17.54
N TYR A 290 10.67 -7.84 -18.69
CA TYR A 290 10.35 -9.26 -18.91
C TYR A 290 10.86 -10.17 -17.79
N VAL A 291 12.13 -9.99 -17.37
CA VAL A 291 12.76 -10.78 -16.32
C VAL A 291 12.00 -10.68 -14.99
N ILE A 292 11.49 -9.50 -14.66
CA ILE A 292 10.73 -9.29 -13.42
C ILE A 292 9.34 -9.89 -13.50
N GLN A 293 8.70 -9.85 -14.66
CA GLN A 293 7.40 -10.51 -14.84
C GLN A 293 7.52 -12.04 -14.79
N ARG A 294 8.60 -12.65 -15.31
CA ARG A 294 8.88 -14.07 -15.12
C ARG A 294 9.15 -14.44 -13.66
N ALA A 295 9.87 -13.57 -12.95
CA ALA A 295 10.04 -13.71 -11.50
C ALA A 295 8.71 -13.67 -10.74
N ALA A 296 7.81 -12.75 -11.10
CA ALA A 296 6.48 -12.63 -10.50
C ALA A 296 5.59 -13.84 -10.82
N GLU A 297 5.65 -14.37 -12.04
CA GLU A 297 4.96 -15.62 -12.42
C GLU A 297 5.37 -16.80 -11.53
N ALA A 298 6.67 -16.89 -11.19
CA ALA A 298 7.19 -17.96 -10.33
C ALA A 298 6.59 -17.97 -8.92
N VAL A 299 6.11 -16.82 -8.42
CA VAL A 299 5.40 -16.72 -7.13
C VAL A 299 4.14 -17.60 -7.11
N TYR A 300 3.52 -17.81 -8.25
CA TYR A 300 2.28 -18.60 -8.41
C TYR A 300 2.50 -20.09 -8.66
N THR A 301 3.75 -20.55 -8.76
CA THR A 301 4.07 -21.99 -8.72
C THR A 301 3.90 -22.52 -7.31
N ASP A 302 3.70 -23.83 -7.15
CA ASP A 302 3.53 -24.46 -5.83
C ASP A 302 4.74 -24.19 -4.93
N GLU A 303 5.95 -24.28 -5.49
CA GLU A 303 7.20 -24.02 -4.75
C GLU A 303 7.38 -22.53 -4.44
N GLY A 304 7.16 -21.65 -5.41
CA GLY A 304 7.24 -20.21 -5.21
C GLY A 304 6.23 -19.71 -4.19
N TYR A 305 4.99 -20.19 -4.26
CA TYR A 305 3.96 -19.87 -3.27
C TYR A 305 4.37 -20.33 -1.87
N LYS A 306 4.83 -21.57 -1.72
CA LYS A 306 5.30 -22.10 -0.42
C LYS A 306 6.41 -21.24 0.16
N GLN A 307 7.45 -20.94 -0.61
CA GLN A 307 8.60 -20.15 -0.16
C GLN A 307 8.24 -18.73 0.22
N THR A 308 7.37 -18.06 -0.54
CA THR A 308 6.90 -16.70 -0.22
C THR A 308 5.98 -16.70 1.01
N ARG A 309 5.15 -17.72 1.19
CA ARG A 309 4.33 -17.88 2.41
C ARG A 309 5.19 -18.06 3.66
N GLU A 310 6.29 -18.80 3.60
CA GLU A 310 7.23 -18.92 4.72
C GLU A 310 7.76 -17.57 5.19
N ALA A 311 8.08 -16.65 4.25
CA ALA A 311 8.51 -15.31 4.59
C ALA A 311 7.38 -14.47 5.23
N VAL A 312 6.16 -14.58 4.73
CA VAL A 312 4.98 -13.91 5.31
C VAL A 312 4.71 -14.39 6.73
N VAL A 313 4.74 -15.72 6.95
CA VAL A 313 4.55 -16.33 8.29
C VAL A 313 5.63 -15.84 9.25
N TYR A 314 6.89 -15.78 8.82
CA TYR A 314 7.99 -15.24 9.62
C TYR A 314 7.69 -13.81 10.10
N TYR A 315 7.19 -12.93 9.23
CA TYR A 315 6.85 -11.57 9.63
C TYR A 315 5.60 -11.49 10.52
N LEU A 316 4.63 -12.38 10.33
CA LEU A 316 3.48 -12.48 11.24
C LEU A 316 3.90 -12.95 12.65
N GLU A 317 4.86 -13.86 12.73
CA GLU A 317 5.46 -14.27 14.03
C GLU A 317 6.19 -13.09 14.69
N ASN A 318 6.97 -12.32 13.93
CA ASN A 318 7.59 -11.09 14.44
C ASN A 318 6.54 -10.09 14.95
N ALA A 319 5.47 -9.88 14.17
CA ALA A 319 4.38 -8.99 14.59
C ALA A 319 3.73 -9.44 15.90
N LYS A 320 3.53 -10.76 16.04
CA LYS A 320 3.02 -11.36 17.29
C LYS A 320 3.95 -11.10 18.47
N ILE A 321 5.26 -11.36 18.31
CA ILE A 321 6.27 -11.13 19.37
C ILE A 321 6.27 -9.66 19.79
N ILE A 322 6.32 -8.72 18.84
CA ILE A 322 6.32 -7.29 19.14
C ILE A 322 5.05 -6.90 19.88
N ARG A 323 3.89 -7.34 19.40
CA ARG A 323 2.60 -7.02 20.01
C ARG A 323 2.49 -7.56 21.44
N GLU A 324 2.87 -8.81 21.67
CA GLU A 324 2.84 -9.44 22.99
C GLU A 324 3.81 -8.76 23.96
N SER A 325 5.06 -8.52 23.55
CA SER A 325 6.06 -7.85 24.38
C SER A 325 5.66 -6.42 24.76
N LEU A 326 5.11 -5.65 23.82
CA LEU A 326 4.62 -4.32 24.12
C LEU A 326 3.41 -4.36 25.08
N THR A 327 2.51 -5.33 24.93
CA THR A 327 1.38 -5.52 25.83
C THR A 327 1.83 -5.87 27.24
N GLU A 328 2.79 -6.80 27.37
CA GLU A 328 3.39 -7.17 28.65
C GLU A 328 4.10 -5.99 29.33
N ALA A 329 4.71 -5.10 28.53
CA ALA A 329 5.31 -3.87 29.01
C ALA A 329 4.28 -2.78 29.38
N GLY A 330 2.99 -3.05 29.22
CA GLY A 330 1.90 -2.13 29.62
C GLY A 330 1.46 -1.15 28.54
N PHE A 331 1.90 -1.32 27.27
CA PHE A 331 1.42 -0.52 26.16
C PHE A 331 0.04 -0.98 25.66
N THR A 332 -0.78 -0.03 25.24
CA THR A 332 -1.97 -0.32 24.45
C THR A 332 -1.57 -0.40 22.98
N VAL A 333 -1.84 -1.56 22.36
CA VAL A 333 -1.42 -1.84 20.97
C VAL A 333 -2.56 -2.34 20.12
N TYR A 334 -2.50 -2.03 18.83
CA TYR A 334 -3.46 -2.40 17.80
C TYR A 334 -2.74 -2.93 16.56
N GLY A 335 -3.45 -3.60 15.68
CA GLY A 335 -2.85 -4.19 14.48
C GLY A 335 -1.99 -5.42 14.75
N GLY A 336 -1.12 -5.78 13.82
CA GLY A 336 -0.16 -6.89 13.95
C GLY A 336 -0.76 -8.30 13.94
N VAL A 337 -2.01 -8.46 13.46
CA VAL A 337 -2.70 -9.76 13.30
C VAL A 337 -2.85 -10.13 11.83
N ASN A 338 -3.48 -9.26 11.04
CA ASN A 338 -3.64 -9.41 9.59
C ASN A 338 -2.72 -8.46 8.80
N ALA A 339 -1.69 -7.94 9.43
CA ALA A 339 -0.77 -6.96 8.87
C ALA A 339 0.58 -6.98 9.59
N PRO A 340 1.66 -6.51 8.95
CA PRO A 340 2.98 -6.44 9.57
C PRO A 340 3.19 -5.20 10.45
N TYR A 341 2.16 -4.37 10.65
CA TYR A 341 2.25 -3.13 11.43
C TYR A 341 1.55 -3.23 12.76
N ILE A 342 2.22 -2.71 13.79
CA ILE A 342 1.71 -2.58 15.14
C ILE A 342 1.62 -1.09 15.46
N TRP A 343 0.45 -0.65 15.88
CA TRP A 343 0.13 0.72 16.26
C TRP A 343 0.08 0.80 17.78
N ALA A 344 1.07 1.45 18.37
CA ALA A 344 1.22 1.54 19.82
C ALA A 344 0.91 2.94 20.31
N LYS A 345 0.05 3.03 21.34
CA LYS A 345 -0.25 4.28 22.03
C LYS A 345 0.98 4.72 22.84
N THR A 346 1.35 5.99 22.74
CA THR A 346 2.48 6.53 23.51
C THR A 346 2.13 6.56 25.01
N PRO A 347 3.12 6.33 25.89
CA PRO A 347 2.89 6.34 27.33
C PRO A 347 2.61 7.77 27.84
N ASN A 348 1.74 7.85 28.88
CA ASN A 348 1.46 9.11 29.61
C ASN A 348 1.04 10.31 28.75
N GLY A 349 0.40 10.07 27.59
CA GLY A 349 -0.02 11.14 26.69
C GLY A 349 1.12 11.88 25.99
N MET A 350 2.30 11.26 25.91
CA MET A 350 3.46 11.82 25.22
C MET A 350 3.16 12.03 23.74
N LYS A 351 3.69 13.09 23.13
CA LYS A 351 3.57 13.31 21.70
C LYS A 351 4.34 12.27 20.89
N SER A 352 3.89 11.99 19.68
CA SER A 352 4.48 10.96 18.81
C SER A 352 5.97 11.16 18.56
N TRP A 353 6.40 12.39 18.24
CA TRP A 353 7.80 12.71 18.00
C TRP A 353 8.65 12.67 19.28
N ASP A 354 8.11 13.14 20.41
CA ASP A 354 8.83 13.10 21.69
C ASP A 354 9.09 11.67 22.12
N PHE A 355 8.11 10.77 21.92
CA PHE A 355 8.27 9.36 22.21
C PHE A 355 9.22 8.65 21.22
N PHE A 356 9.18 9.02 19.95
CA PHE A 356 10.15 8.56 18.95
C PHE A 356 11.59 8.92 19.36
N ASP A 357 11.83 10.18 19.69
CA ASP A 357 13.16 10.65 20.11
C ASP A 357 13.63 9.93 21.38
N LYS A 358 12.75 9.76 22.37
CA LYS A 358 13.03 9.02 23.60
C LYS A 358 13.41 7.56 23.35
N LEU A 359 12.65 6.84 22.52
CA LEU A 359 12.96 5.46 22.15
C LEU A 359 14.33 5.36 21.46
N LEU A 360 14.58 6.24 20.51
CA LEU A 360 15.85 6.24 19.80
C LEU A 360 17.02 6.51 20.73
N GLU A 361 16.93 7.53 21.59
CA GLU A 361 18.01 7.95 22.49
C GLU A 361 18.28 6.92 23.59
N GLU A 362 17.25 6.36 24.21
CA GLU A 362 17.39 5.47 25.37
C GLU A 362 17.64 4.00 24.96
N THR A 363 17.08 3.55 23.83
CA THR A 363 17.08 2.12 23.45
C THR A 363 17.68 1.82 22.09
N GLY A 364 17.95 2.83 21.26
CA GLY A 364 18.39 2.62 19.87
C GLY A 364 17.29 2.12 18.93
N VAL A 365 16.01 2.12 19.35
CA VAL A 365 14.89 1.66 18.53
C VAL A 365 14.33 2.80 17.68
N VAL A 366 14.28 2.59 16.36
CA VAL A 366 13.73 3.53 15.39
C VAL A 366 12.32 3.09 15.01
N THR A 367 11.31 3.87 15.36
CA THR A 367 9.90 3.67 14.98
C THR A 367 9.46 4.69 13.93
N THR A 368 8.17 4.79 13.62
CA THR A 368 7.62 5.90 12.84
C THR A 368 6.58 6.63 13.68
N PRO A 369 6.75 7.95 13.92
CA PRO A 369 5.79 8.75 14.67
C PRO A 369 4.43 8.78 13.99
N GLY A 370 3.37 8.53 14.76
CA GLY A 370 2.01 8.43 14.22
C GLY A 370 1.48 9.74 13.65
N SER A 371 1.84 10.88 14.25
CA SER A 371 1.47 12.22 13.74
C SER A 371 2.01 12.51 12.34
N GLY A 372 3.05 11.80 11.89
CA GLY A 372 3.55 11.90 10.51
C GLY A 372 2.62 11.30 9.46
N PHE A 373 1.63 10.51 9.88
CA PHE A 373 0.59 9.95 9.01
C PHE A 373 -0.71 10.76 9.01
N GLY A 374 -0.78 11.82 9.81
CA GLY A 374 -1.93 12.69 9.94
C GLY A 374 -2.24 13.06 11.39
N PRO A 375 -3.06 14.11 11.62
CA PRO A 375 -3.37 14.61 12.97
C PRO A 375 -3.95 13.57 13.93
N SER A 376 -4.79 12.65 13.45
CA SER A 376 -5.36 11.58 14.29
C SER A 376 -4.35 10.50 14.69
N GLY A 377 -3.14 10.53 14.12
CA GLY A 377 -2.01 9.69 14.53
C GLY A 377 -1.20 10.24 15.72
N GLU A 378 -1.52 11.45 16.20
CA GLU A 378 -0.84 12.02 17.38
C GLU A 378 -1.11 11.18 18.62
N GLY A 379 -0.06 10.94 19.41
CA GLY A 379 -0.12 10.05 20.58
C GLY A 379 0.08 8.58 20.26
N TYR A 380 0.55 8.26 19.06
CA TYR A 380 0.87 6.89 18.61
C TYR A 380 2.22 6.82 17.90
N VAL A 381 2.78 5.63 17.85
CA VAL A 381 3.92 5.26 16.99
C VAL A 381 3.63 3.94 16.27
N ARG A 382 4.14 3.81 15.04
CA ARG A 382 4.07 2.57 14.27
C ARG A 382 5.36 1.78 14.42
N PHE A 383 5.23 0.51 14.81
CA PHE A 383 6.28 -0.50 14.68
C PHE A 383 6.04 -1.34 13.43
N THR A 384 7.11 -1.83 12.82
CA THR A 384 7.03 -2.80 11.72
C THR A 384 7.60 -4.15 12.14
N ALA A 385 6.98 -5.21 11.64
CA ALA A 385 7.46 -6.58 11.79
C ALA A 385 8.53 -6.97 10.74
N PHE A 386 8.81 -6.08 9.79
CA PHE A 386 9.85 -6.28 8.78
C PHE A 386 11.24 -6.09 9.39
N SER A 387 11.65 -7.07 10.18
CA SER A 387 12.94 -7.10 10.85
C SER A 387 13.43 -8.53 10.94
N THR A 388 14.68 -8.72 11.37
CA THR A 388 15.20 -10.01 11.85
C THR A 388 14.66 -10.28 13.26
N LYS A 389 14.58 -11.56 13.64
CA LYS A 389 14.26 -11.97 15.03
C LYS A 389 15.37 -11.56 15.98
#